data_7880be6dbd20304c83d43b6efea43283
#
_entry.id   7880be6dbd20304c83d43b6efea43283
#
_cell.length_a   1.000
_cell.length_b   1.000
_cell.length_c   1.000
_cell.angle_alpha   90.00
_cell.angle_beta   90.00
_cell.angle_gamma   90.00
#
_symmetry.space_group_name_H-M   'P 1'
#
loop_
_entity.id
_entity.type
_entity.pdbx_description
1 polymer ?
#
loop_
_entity_poly.entity_id
_entity_poly.type
_entity_poly.pdbx_seq_one_letter_code
_entity_poly.pdbx_strand_id
1 'polypeptide(L)'
;MKKLIIRWQRLLDNNKTCPRCRKTEKEIEKAYKKLKEVFSPIGIEVVLDKREMSMDVFKTNPLVSNQIWIMDKPIEEWLNANSGKSRCCDVCDDEECRTIELSGKTYESIPEALIIKACLLAAADLISPKLLNVPRGTLKIF
;
A
#
# COMPACT_ATOMS: atom_id res chain seq x y z
N MET A 1 -15.38 6.93 15.34
CA MET A 1 -14.98 6.93 13.94
C MET A 1 -14.12 5.71 13.65
N LYS A 2 -14.38 5.01 12.57
CA LYS A 2 -13.55 3.87 12.18
C LYS A 2 -12.28 4.39 11.52
N LYS A 3 -11.19 3.65 11.67
CA LYS A 3 -9.90 4.04 11.10
C LYS A 3 -9.48 3.10 9.99
N LEU A 4 -9.03 3.67 8.88
CA LEU A 4 -8.40 2.93 7.79
C LEU A 4 -6.92 3.31 7.80
N ILE A 5 -6.08 2.33 8.12
CA ILE A 5 -4.65 2.57 8.31
C ILE A 5 -3.87 2.15 7.08
N ILE A 6 -3.10 3.08 6.53
CA ILE A 6 -2.15 2.82 5.45
C ILE A 6 -0.77 2.87 6.07
N ARG A 7 -0.05 1.76 6.03
CA ARG A 7 1.32 1.70 6.54
C ARG A 7 2.27 1.48 5.37
N TRP A 8 3.31 2.27 5.33
CA TRP A 8 4.33 2.17 4.30
C TRP A 8 5.71 2.16 4.92
N GLN A 9 6.56 1.25 4.46
CA GLN A 9 7.90 1.06 4.98
C GLN A 9 8.92 1.22 3.86
N ARG A 10 9.99 1.94 4.12
CA ARG A 10 11.02 2.19 3.12
C ARG A 10 12.42 2.23 3.75
N LEU A 11 13.42 1.97 2.91
CA LEU A 11 14.81 2.19 3.29
C LEU A 11 15.08 3.69 3.36
N LEU A 12 15.73 4.11 4.44
CA LEU A 12 16.25 5.46 4.59
C LEU A 12 17.66 5.35 5.11
N ASP A 13 18.64 5.72 4.29
CA ASP A 13 20.06 5.65 4.63
C ASP A 13 20.69 7.03 4.50
N ASN A 14 21.24 7.56 5.60
CA ASN A 14 21.83 8.90 5.65
C ASN A 14 20.86 9.96 5.09
N ASN A 15 19.59 9.88 5.45
CA ASN A 15 18.51 10.74 4.96
C ASN A 15 18.25 10.62 3.45
N LYS A 16 18.73 9.54 2.84
CA LYS A 16 18.50 9.27 1.42
C LYS A 16 17.63 8.04 1.24
N THR A 17 16.67 8.13 0.35
CA THR A 17 15.86 6.99 -0.07
C THR A 17 16.00 6.85 -1.58
N CYS A 18 15.71 5.68 -2.13
CA CYS A 18 15.85 5.49 -3.57
C CYS A 18 14.73 6.22 -4.32
N PRO A 19 14.96 6.57 -5.61
CA PRO A 19 13.93 7.25 -6.41
C PRO A 19 12.63 6.48 -6.51
N ARG A 20 12.68 5.15 -6.49
CA ARG A 20 11.50 4.29 -6.52
C ARG A 20 10.62 4.49 -5.29
N CYS A 21 11.23 4.48 -4.10
CA CYS A 21 10.51 4.73 -2.86
C CYS A 21 9.99 6.16 -2.79
N ARG A 22 10.77 7.12 -3.27
CA ARG A 22 10.35 8.53 -3.28
C ARG A 22 9.13 8.73 -4.18
N LYS A 23 9.10 8.06 -5.33
CA LYS A 23 7.97 8.13 -6.24
C LYS A 23 6.72 7.50 -5.60
N THR A 24 6.89 6.35 -4.95
CA THR A 24 5.80 5.72 -4.21
C THR A 24 5.28 6.63 -3.11
N GLU A 25 6.16 7.31 -2.39
CA GLU A 25 5.75 8.26 -1.35
C GLU A 25 4.83 9.34 -1.88
N LYS A 26 5.17 9.92 -3.02
CA LYS A 26 4.34 10.95 -3.65
C LYS A 26 2.97 10.40 -4.02
N GLU A 27 2.93 9.18 -4.53
CA GLU A 27 1.67 8.55 -4.91
C GLU A 27 0.81 8.24 -3.68
N ILE A 28 1.44 7.80 -2.58
CA ILE A 28 0.74 7.57 -1.32
C ILE A 28 0.13 8.87 -0.79
N GLU A 29 0.89 9.96 -0.83
CA GLU A 29 0.41 11.24 -0.32
C GLU A 29 -0.77 11.77 -1.12
N LYS A 30 -0.74 11.60 -2.45
CA LYS A 30 -1.88 11.97 -3.30
C LYS A 30 -3.11 11.13 -2.96
N ALA A 31 -2.93 9.82 -2.83
CA ALA A 31 -4.02 8.92 -2.47
C ALA A 31 -4.60 9.28 -1.10
N TYR A 32 -3.72 9.53 -0.13
CA TYR A 32 -4.13 9.88 1.22
C TYR A 32 -5.01 11.13 1.25
N LYS A 33 -4.61 12.18 0.53
CA LYS A 33 -5.40 13.41 0.48
C LYS A 33 -6.80 13.19 -0.08
N LYS A 34 -6.88 12.43 -1.18
CA LYS A 34 -8.16 12.14 -1.81
C LYS A 34 -9.05 11.27 -0.92
N LEU A 35 -8.46 10.25 -0.31
CA LEU A 35 -9.22 9.33 0.54
C LEU A 35 -9.73 10.01 1.80
N LYS A 36 -8.97 10.93 2.38
CA LYS A 36 -9.43 11.70 3.54
C LYS A 36 -10.72 12.44 3.21
N GLU A 37 -10.77 13.10 2.07
CA GLU A 37 -11.94 13.87 1.67
C GLU A 37 -13.15 12.97 1.40
N VAL A 38 -12.92 11.82 0.78
CA VAL A 38 -14.01 10.90 0.42
C VAL A 38 -14.55 10.16 1.64
N PHE A 39 -13.66 9.72 2.53
CA PHE A 39 -14.05 8.84 3.63
C PHE A 39 -14.50 9.57 4.89
N SER A 40 -14.08 10.81 5.10
CA SER A 40 -14.51 11.58 6.27
C SER A 40 -16.03 11.68 6.40
N PRO A 41 -16.77 12.01 5.32
CA PRO A 41 -18.22 12.10 5.43
C PRO A 41 -18.93 10.80 5.79
N ILE A 42 -18.30 9.65 5.54
CA ILE A 42 -18.91 8.36 5.87
C ILE A 42 -18.35 7.76 7.17
N GLY A 43 -17.66 8.58 7.97
CA GLY A 43 -17.24 8.17 9.29
C GLY A 43 -15.96 7.34 9.33
N ILE A 44 -15.13 7.42 8.31
CA ILE A 44 -13.85 6.71 8.27
C ILE A 44 -12.70 7.72 8.28
N GLU A 45 -11.83 7.57 9.25
CA GLU A 45 -10.61 8.38 9.35
C GLU A 45 -9.47 7.62 8.68
N VAL A 46 -8.80 8.25 7.70
CA VAL A 46 -7.64 7.64 7.05
C VAL A 46 -6.39 8.06 7.80
N VAL A 47 -5.58 7.07 8.20
CA VAL A 47 -4.34 7.29 8.94
C VAL A 47 -3.18 6.81 8.09
N LEU A 48 -2.17 7.65 7.91
CA LEU A 48 -0.96 7.30 7.16
C LEU A 48 0.18 7.11 8.14
N ASP A 49 0.72 5.88 8.20
CA ASP A 49 1.82 5.49 9.08
C ASP A 49 3.04 5.19 8.20
N LYS A 50 3.98 6.12 8.17
CA LYS A 50 5.23 5.94 7.42
C LYS A 50 6.31 5.40 8.34
N ARG A 51 6.95 4.31 7.94
CA ARG A 51 8.01 3.67 8.71
C ARG A 51 9.32 3.63 7.92
N GLU A 52 10.40 3.77 8.63
CA GLU A 52 11.74 3.77 8.07
C GLU A 52 12.49 2.52 8.50
N MET A 53 13.36 2.02 7.61
CA MET A 53 14.24 0.92 7.94
C MET A 53 15.68 1.29 7.60
N SER A 54 16.62 0.84 8.44
CA SER A 54 18.03 1.09 8.22
C SER A 54 18.60 0.16 7.13
N MET A 55 19.80 0.49 6.66
CA MET A 55 20.49 -0.35 5.69
C MET A 55 20.73 -1.76 6.23
N ASP A 56 21.03 -1.90 7.51
CA ASP A 56 21.26 -3.22 8.11
C ASP A 56 20.01 -4.10 8.05
N VAL A 57 18.85 -3.51 8.38
CA VAL A 57 17.57 -4.21 8.29
C VAL A 57 17.22 -4.51 6.84
N PHE A 58 17.46 -3.55 5.96
CA PHE A 58 17.19 -3.70 4.52
C PHE A 58 17.98 -4.87 3.92
N LYS A 59 19.28 -4.97 4.25
CA LYS A 59 20.12 -6.05 3.71
C LYS A 59 19.67 -7.43 4.18
N THR A 60 19.09 -7.50 5.36
CA THR A 60 18.53 -8.76 5.88
C THR A 60 17.31 -9.19 5.06
N ASN A 61 16.46 -8.25 4.67
CA ASN A 61 15.26 -8.56 3.89
C ASN A 61 14.89 -7.38 2.99
N PRO A 62 15.55 -7.25 1.82
CA PRO A 62 15.31 -6.10 0.94
C PRO A 62 13.88 -5.96 0.43
N LEU A 63 13.15 -7.06 0.35
CA LEU A 63 11.81 -7.04 -0.21
C LEU A 63 10.76 -6.40 0.70
N VAL A 64 11.09 -6.09 1.95
CA VAL A 64 10.18 -5.35 2.83
C VAL A 64 10.31 -3.83 2.66
N SER A 65 11.28 -3.37 1.86
CA SER A 65 11.36 -1.96 1.48
C SER A 65 10.30 -1.67 0.40
N ASN A 66 9.73 -0.47 0.46
CA ASN A 66 8.67 -0.04 -0.45
C ASN A 66 7.43 -0.93 -0.37
N GLN A 67 7.14 -1.46 0.81
CA GLN A 67 5.97 -2.29 1.04
C GLN A 67 4.86 -1.47 1.68
N ILE A 68 3.63 -1.72 1.22
CA ILE A 68 2.44 -1.07 1.76
C ILE A 68 1.53 -2.12 2.38
N TRP A 69 1.03 -1.82 3.57
CA TRP A 69 -0.03 -2.60 4.22
C TRP A 69 -1.25 -1.70 4.39
N ILE A 70 -2.41 -2.26 4.15
CA ILE A 70 -3.67 -1.58 4.41
C ILE A 70 -4.44 -2.44 5.39
N MET A 71 -4.70 -1.92 6.58
CA MET A 71 -5.34 -2.64 7.67
C MET A 71 -4.59 -3.94 8.02
N ASP A 72 -3.25 -3.86 8.09
CA ASP A 72 -2.37 -4.99 8.42
C ASP A 72 -2.30 -6.10 7.38
N LYS A 73 -2.86 -5.87 6.21
CA LYS A 73 -2.82 -6.83 5.10
C LYS A 73 -2.04 -6.21 3.94
N PRO A 74 -1.05 -6.92 3.38
CA PRO A 74 -0.28 -6.38 2.27
C PRO A 74 -1.15 -5.94 1.10
N ILE A 75 -0.76 -4.84 0.46
CA ILE A 75 -1.54 -4.31 -0.67
C ILE A 75 -1.70 -5.34 -1.78
N GLU A 76 -0.71 -6.20 -1.97
CA GLU A 76 -0.78 -7.26 -2.98
C GLU A 76 -1.97 -8.20 -2.75
N GLU A 77 -2.27 -8.49 -1.48
CA GLU A 77 -3.42 -9.35 -1.18
C GLU A 77 -4.74 -8.65 -1.46
N TRP A 78 -4.84 -7.35 -1.18
CA TRP A 78 -6.04 -6.58 -1.51
C TRP A 78 -6.30 -6.55 -3.01
N LEU A 79 -5.23 -6.46 -3.80
CA LEU A 79 -5.31 -6.33 -5.26
C LEU A 79 -5.31 -7.67 -5.99
N ASN A 80 -5.12 -8.76 -5.27
CA ASN A 80 -4.91 -10.09 -5.86
C ASN A 80 -3.72 -10.05 -6.84
N ALA A 81 -2.66 -9.39 -6.40
CA ALA A 81 -1.43 -9.22 -7.15
C ALA A 81 -0.30 -10.04 -6.55
N ASN A 82 0.80 -10.17 -7.27
CA ASN A 82 1.98 -10.85 -6.78
C ASN A 82 3.08 -9.83 -6.51
N SER A 83 3.95 -10.15 -5.55
CA SER A 83 5.16 -9.36 -5.35
C SER A 83 6.29 -9.96 -6.19
N GLY A 84 7.12 -9.08 -6.73
CA GLY A 84 8.32 -9.46 -7.46
C GLY A 84 9.50 -8.66 -6.95
N LYS A 85 10.58 -8.69 -7.71
CA LYS A 85 11.78 -7.92 -7.36
C LYS A 85 12.51 -7.50 -8.61
N SER A 86 13.17 -6.35 -8.54
CA SER A 86 14.06 -5.90 -9.59
C SER A 86 15.13 -4.98 -9.02
N ARG A 87 16.23 -4.87 -9.73
CA ARG A 87 17.32 -4.01 -9.31
C ARG A 87 16.85 -2.57 -9.30
N CYS A 88 17.22 -1.84 -8.25
CA CYS A 88 16.70 -0.52 -8.02
C CYS A 88 17.71 0.58 -8.38
N CYS A 89 18.59 0.92 -7.44
CA CYS A 89 19.49 2.06 -7.60
C CYS A 89 20.68 1.91 -6.65
N ASP A 90 21.61 2.86 -6.72
CA ASP A 90 22.81 2.83 -5.90
C ASP A 90 22.53 2.94 -4.40
N VAL A 91 21.44 3.61 -4.02
CA VAL A 91 21.08 3.75 -2.61
C VAL A 91 20.80 2.39 -1.98
N CYS A 92 20.29 1.44 -2.77
CA CYS A 92 19.96 0.10 -2.29
C CYS A 92 21.16 -0.86 -2.35
N ASP A 93 22.35 -0.39 -2.69
CA ASP A 93 23.61 -1.13 -2.64
C ASP A 93 23.55 -2.48 -3.38
N ASP A 94 23.14 -2.46 -4.64
CA ASP A 94 22.99 -3.62 -5.54
C ASP A 94 21.92 -4.62 -5.12
N GLU A 95 21.17 -4.36 -4.05
CA GLU A 95 20.05 -5.22 -3.68
C GLU A 95 18.85 -5.01 -4.61
N GLU A 96 18.06 -6.07 -4.77
CA GLU A 96 16.82 -5.96 -5.52
C GLU A 96 15.69 -5.49 -4.61
N CYS A 97 14.88 -4.57 -5.12
CA CYS A 97 13.76 -4.01 -4.38
C CYS A 97 12.44 -4.60 -4.85
N ARG A 98 11.43 -4.47 -4.00
CA ARG A 98 10.10 -5.00 -4.26
C ARG A 98 9.43 -4.35 -5.47
N THR A 99 8.75 -5.17 -6.26
CA THR A 99 7.82 -4.72 -7.30
C THR A 99 6.45 -5.34 -7.03
N ILE A 100 5.42 -4.77 -7.67
CA ILE A 100 4.09 -5.36 -7.69
C ILE A 100 3.78 -5.81 -9.10
N GLU A 101 3.33 -7.05 -9.25
CA GLU A 101 2.96 -7.60 -10.54
C GLU A 101 1.46 -7.84 -10.58
N LEU A 102 0.79 -7.17 -11.50
CA LEU A 102 -0.66 -7.23 -11.62
C LEU A 102 -1.07 -7.26 -13.09
N SER A 103 -1.80 -8.28 -13.47
CA SER A 103 -2.32 -8.44 -14.83
C SER A 103 -1.25 -8.35 -15.91
N GLY A 104 -0.10 -8.97 -15.68
CA GLY A 104 1.00 -8.99 -16.63
C GLY A 104 1.85 -7.73 -16.65
N LYS A 105 1.58 -6.78 -15.77
CA LYS A 105 2.32 -5.53 -15.69
C LYS A 105 3.11 -5.46 -14.38
N THR A 106 4.35 -5.00 -14.46
CA THR A 106 5.22 -4.84 -13.30
C THR A 106 5.31 -3.37 -12.91
N TYR A 107 5.04 -3.09 -11.63
CA TYR A 107 5.13 -1.74 -11.08
C TYR A 107 6.31 -1.65 -10.13
N GLU A 108 7.29 -0.82 -10.47
CA GLU A 108 8.43 -0.54 -9.61
C GLU A 108 8.09 0.48 -8.54
N SER A 109 7.23 1.43 -8.88
CA SER A 109 6.63 2.37 -7.94
C SER A 109 5.14 2.10 -7.91
N ILE A 110 4.53 2.26 -6.75
CA ILE A 110 3.12 1.91 -6.59
C ILE A 110 2.26 3.12 -6.93
N PRO A 111 1.46 3.04 -8.00
CA PRO A 111 0.66 4.19 -8.43
C PRO A 111 -0.51 4.48 -7.50
N GLU A 112 -0.89 5.75 -7.47
CA GLU A 112 -2.01 6.24 -6.70
C GLU A 112 -3.29 5.40 -6.91
N ALA A 113 -3.56 5.05 -8.16
CA ALA A 113 -4.77 4.30 -8.49
C ALA A 113 -4.85 2.95 -7.79
N LEU A 114 -3.72 2.24 -7.67
CA LEU A 114 -3.70 0.95 -6.98
C LEU A 114 -3.89 1.12 -5.47
N ILE A 115 -3.31 2.18 -4.90
CA ILE A 115 -3.46 2.48 -3.49
C ILE A 115 -4.92 2.80 -3.18
N ILE A 116 -5.55 3.62 -4.01
CA ILE A 116 -6.95 3.97 -3.86
C ILE A 116 -7.83 2.73 -3.98
N LYS A 117 -7.58 1.89 -4.98
CA LYS A 117 -8.36 0.67 -5.16
C LYS A 117 -8.31 -0.22 -3.92
N ALA A 118 -7.12 -0.45 -3.39
CA ALA A 118 -6.96 -1.27 -2.20
C ALA A 118 -7.68 -0.67 -0.99
N CYS A 119 -7.59 0.65 -0.84
CA CYS A 119 -8.26 1.34 0.26
C CYS A 119 -9.78 1.31 0.13
N LEU A 120 -10.30 1.36 -1.09
CA LEU A 120 -11.74 1.23 -1.32
C LEU A 120 -12.22 -0.17 -0.93
N LEU A 121 -11.46 -1.20 -1.25
CA LEU A 121 -11.78 -2.56 -0.84
C LEU A 121 -11.75 -2.72 0.67
N ALA A 122 -10.74 -2.13 1.32
CA ALA A 122 -10.63 -2.17 2.77
C ALA A 122 -11.78 -1.39 3.43
N ALA A 123 -12.14 -0.24 2.88
CA ALA A 123 -13.26 0.55 3.40
C ALA A 123 -14.57 -0.22 3.29
N ALA A 124 -14.78 -0.93 2.18
CA ALA A 124 -15.95 -1.76 2.00
C ALA A 124 -16.05 -2.82 3.12
N ASP A 125 -14.91 -3.45 3.45
CA ASP A 125 -14.89 -4.43 4.53
C ASP A 125 -15.15 -3.81 5.91
N LEU A 126 -14.76 -2.56 6.13
CA LEU A 126 -15.04 -1.86 7.38
C LEU A 126 -16.54 -1.59 7.56
N ILE A 127 -17.25 -1.42 6.48
CA ILE A 127 -18.68 -1.08 6.50
C ILE A 127 -19.55 -2.33 6.44
N SER A 128 -19.24 -3.23 5.51
CA SER A 128 -20.10 -4.35 5.12
C SER A 128 -20.45 -5.38 6.20
N PRO A 129 -19.52 -5.80 7.07
CA PRO A 129 -19.80 -6.94 7.96
C PRO A 129 -20.98 -6.74 8.90
N LYS A 130 -21.32 -5.50 9.22
CA LYS A 130 -22.42 -5.19 10.14
C LYS A 130 -23.71 -4.87 9.41
N LEU A 131 -23.64 -4.48 8.15
CA LEU A 131 -24.79 -4.10 7.38
C LEU A 131 -25.40 -5.29 6.65
N LEU A 132 -24.55 -6.21 6.22
CA LEU A 132 -24.97 -7.34 5.39
C LEU A 132 -24.55 -8.64 6.06
N ASN A 133 -25.47 -9.25 6.75
CA ASN A 133 -25.24 -10.56 7.35
C ASN A 133 -25.48 -11.67 6.33
N VAL A 134 -24.97 -11.48 5.13
CA VAL A 134 -25.11 -12.43 4.03
C VAL A 134 -23.77 -12.57 3.31
N PRO A 135 -23.45 -13.76 2.76
CA PRO A 135 -22.25 -13.94 1.95
C PRO A 135 -22.30 -13.08 0.69
N ARG A 136 -21.16 -12.57 0.26
CA ARG A 136 -21.08 -11.70 -0.91
C ARG A 136 -21.67 -12.31 -2.17
N GLY A 137 -21.45 -13.59 -2.39
CA GLY A 137 -21.91 -14.27 -3.59
C GLY A 137 -23.42 -14.43 -3.69
N THR A 138 -24.16 -14.19 -2.61
CA THR A 138 -25.60 -14.33 -2.60
C THR A 138 -26.35 -13.02 -2.69
N LEU A 139 -25.65 -11.90 -2.62
CA LEU A 139 -26.28 -10.60 -2.70
C LEU A 139 -26.66 -10.28 -4.15
N LYS A 140 -27.95 -10.19 -4.41
CA LYS A 140 -28.46 -9.84 -5.74
C LYS A 140 -29.03 -8.43 -5.68
N ILE A 141 -28.57 -7.61 -6.54
CA ILE A 141 -28.96 -6.22 -6.55
C ILE A 141 -30.03 -5.94 -7.57
N PHE A 142 -30.34 -6.71 -8.12
CA PHE A 142 -31.34 -6.70 -8.98
C PHE A 142 -31.45 -6.41 -9.74
#